data_3aa3b096810ec1310c8ea55c4816beb9
#
_entry.id   3aa3b096810ec1310c8ea55c4816beb9
#
_cell.length_a   1.000
_cell.length_b   1.000
_cell.length_c   1.000
_cell.angle_alpha   90.00
_cell.angle_beta   90.00
_cell.angle_gamma   90.00
#
_symmetry.space_group_name_H-M   'P 1'
#
loop_
_entity.id
_entity.type
_entity.pdbx_description
1 polymer ?
#
loop_
_entity_poly.entity_id
_entity_poly.type
_entity_poly.pdbx_seq_one_letter_code
_entity_poly.pdbx_strand_id
1 'polypeptide(L)'
;MNDLKHFKAQAIIFDKDGTLIDFDAMWGGWVVYLAEQLRLVSGVDVCEALCEVMGYDQANKKVLAHGRMAASPMPQLYQLTIDVMQSQGLSASDSRQAVENGWCIPDPVTLAKPFTDIRALFSALHKQNIKIGIATSDDRAPTQAMIEAFDIEEFIATMVCADDGIPAKPAPDMVTTICQRMNIGPAKVMVIGDTTSDLKMARAAGAGLVVGVLSGVSNVHDLIQYADVIIDSVEDLQSYSVSREANGLHNLNPGLNLDTA
;
A
#
# COMPACT_ATOMS: atom_id res chain seq x y z
N MET A 1 -18.96 2.21 9.61
CA MET A 1 -18.56 1.15 10.56
C MET A 1 -19.47 -0.09 10.56
N ASN A 2 -20.78 0.04 10.31
CA ASN A 2 -21.65 -1.15 10.26
C ASN A 2 -21.31 -2.10 9.10
N ASP A 3 -20.97 -1.59 7.93
CA ASP A 3 -20.73 -2.41 6.73
C ASP A 3 -19.47 -3.28 6.85
N LEU A 4 -18.40 -2.76 7.46
CA LEU A 4 -17.17 -3.52 7.69
C LEU A 4 -17.44 -4.78 8.52
N LYS A 5 -18.22 -4.69 9.59
CA LYS A 5 -18.54 -5.81 10.50
C LYS A 5 -19.49 -6.84 9.90
N HIS A 6 -20.32 -6.44 8.93
CA HIS A 6 -21.33 -7.31 8.31
C HIS A 6 -20.84 -7.98 7.03
N PHE A 7 -19.81 -7.45 6.37
CA PHE A 7 -19.28 -8.04 5.16
C PHE A 7 -18.48 -9.31 5.46
N LYS A 8 -18.85 -10.42 4.84
CA LYS A 8 -18.17 -11.72 5.00
C LYS A 8 -17.15 -11.92 3.88
N ALA A 9 -16.00 -11.29 4.00
CA ALA A 9 -14.92 -11.45 3.04
C ALA A 9 -14.42 -12.90 2.98
N GLN A 10 -14.19 -13.41 1.77
CA GLN A 10 -13.42 -14.63 1.53
C GLN A 10 -11.94 -14.32 1.28
N ALA A 11 -11.65 -13.13 0.80
CA ALA A 11 -10.30 -12.61 0.68
C ALA A 11 -10.26 -11.11 0.98
N ILE A 12 -9.10 -10.64 1.41
CA ILE A 12 -8.78 -9.21 1.53
C ILE A 12 -7.57 -8.94 0.66
N ILE A 13 -7.67 -7.92 -0.19
CA ILE A 13 -6.56 -7.42 -1.00
C ILE A 13 -6.12 -6.09 -0.41
N PHE A 14 -4.87 -6.02 0.00
CA PHE A 14 -4.25 -4.82 0.55
C PHE A 14 -3.40 -4.13 -0.51
N ASP A 15 -3.47 -2.82 -0.55
CA ASP A 15 -2.34 -2.02 -1.00
C ASP A 15 -1.21 -2.08 0.03
N LYS A 16 0.01 -1.66 -0.37
CA LYS A 16 1.21 -1.73 0.48
C LYS A 16 1.54 -0.38 1.13
N ASP A 17 1.94 0.57 0.32
CA ASP A 17 2.50 1.85 0.76
C ASP A 17 1.39 2.84 1.17
N GLY A 18 1.39 3.30 2.42
CA GLY A 18 0.30 4.12 2.97
C GLY A 18 -0.84 3.30 3.56
N THR A 19 -0.89 1.99 3.29
CA THR A 19 -1.91 1.06 3.78
C THR A 19 -1.34 0.10 4.83
N LEU A 20 -0.37 -0.73 4.49
CA LEU A 20 0.31 -1.64 5.43
C LEU A 20 1.49 -0.96 6.13
N ILE A 21 2.23 -0.14 5.39
CA ILE A 21 3.42 0.57 5.87
C ILE A 21 3.29 2.08 5.67
N ASP A 22 3.95 2.81 6.57
CA ASP A 22 3.99 4.27 6.60
C ASP A 22 4.75 4.82 5.38
N PHE A 23 4.00 5.42 4.46
CA PHE A 23 4.51 6.01 3.23
C PHE A 23 5.45 7.20 3.52
N ASP A 24 5.06 8.07 4.44
CA ASP A 24 5.84 9.26 4.79
C ASP A 24 7.18 8.90 5.43
N ALA A 25 7.20 7.88 6.29
CA ALA A 25 8.43 7.41 6.94
C ALA A 25 9.42 6.85 5.91
N MET A 26 8.93 6.12 4.90
CA MET A 26 9.78 5.50 3.89
C MET A 26 10.23 6.50 2.83
N TRP A 27 9.30 7.20 2.21
CA TRP A 27 9.57 8.03 1.04
C TRP A 27 10.01 9.45 1.38
N GLY A 28 9.48 10.02 2.47
CA GLY A 28 9.85 11.37 2.90
C GLY A 28 11.32 11.48 3.32
N GLY A 29 11.82 10.49 4.06
CA GLY A 29 13.24 10.41 4.41
C GLY A 29 14.15 10.20 3.21
N TRP A 30 13.68 9.44 2.22
CA TRP A 30 14.43 9.11 1.02
C TRP A 30 14.76 10.34 0.15
N VAL A 31 13.79 11.21 -0.13
CA VAL A 31 14.04 12.38 -1.00
C VAL A 31 15.10 13.33 -0.40
N VAL A 32 15.08 13.50 0.92
CA VAL A 32 16.09 14.31 1.62
C VAL A 32 17.47 13.64 1.56
N TYR A 33 17.51 12.33 1.76
CA TYR A 33 18.74 11.56 1.64
C TYR A 33 19.30 11.59 0.21
N LEU A 34 18.44 11.42 -0.81
CA LEU A 34 18.82 11.52 -2.21
C LEU A 34 19.41 12.90 -2.53
N ALA A 35 18.80 13.99 -2.06
CA ALA A 35 19.30 15.33 -2.26
C ALA A 35 20.71 15.52 -1.67
N GLU A 36 20.98 14.94 -0.50
CA GLU A 36 22.29 14.97 0.12
C GLU A 36 23.32 14.16 -0.69
N GLN A 37 22.97 12.98 -1.20
CA GLN A 37 23.86 12.22 -2.07
C GLN A 37 24.20 12.99 -3.34
N LEU A 38 23.22 13.64 -3.97
CA LEU A 38 23.43 14.49 -5.15
C LEU A 38 24.34 15.67 -4.82
N ARG A 39 24.16 16.31 -3.67
CA ARG A 39 25.03 17.39 -3.20
C ARG A 39 26.47 16.92 -3.01
N LEU A 40 26.69 15.75 -2.45
CA LEU A 40 28.03 15.17 -2.24
C LEU A 40 28.75 14.89 -3.56
N VAL A 41 28.06 14.43 -4.60
CA VAL A 41 28.69 14.08 -5.88
C VAL A 41 28.81 15.25 -6.84
N SER A 42 27.92 16.26 -6.77
CA SER A 42 27.89 17.40 -7.71
C SER A 42 28.38 18.72 -7.12
N GLY A 43 28.39 18.85 -5.79
CA GLY A 43 28.62 20.10 -5.09
C GLY A 43 27.44 21.09 -5.13
N VAL A 44 26.30 20.72 -5.75
CA VAL A 44 25.12 21.58 -5.89
C VAL A 44 24.05 21.15 -4.90
N ASP A 45 23.53 22.11 -4.12
CA ASP A 45 22.38 21.85 -3.24
C ASP A 45 21.08 21.90 -4.03
N VAL A 46 20.37 20.79 -4.07
CA VAL A 46 19.10 20.63 -4.79
C VAL A 46 17.95 20.27 -3.87
N CYS A 47 18.15 20.31 -2.55
CA CYS A 47 17.19 19.75 -1.58
C CYS A 47 15.81 20.39 -1.69
N GLU A 48 15.74 21.74 -1.69
CA GLU A 48 14.47 22.46 -1.78
C GLU A 48 13.76 22.18 -3.12
N ALA A 49 14.47 22.31 -4.24
CA ALA A 49 13.93 22.11 -5.57
C ALA A 49 13.48 20.65 -5.80
N LEU A 50 14.24 19.69 -5.28
CA LEU A 50 13.91 18.29 -5.39
C LEU A 50 12.66 17.93 -4.56
N CYS A 51 12.57 18.42 -3.32
CA CYS A 51 11.40 18.23 -2.47
C CYS A 51 10.14 18.84 -3.09
N GLU A 52 10.23 20.06 -3.65
CA GLU A 52 9.11 20.70 -4.33
C GLU A 52 8.62 19.86 -5.52
N VAL A 53 9.51 19.48 -6.43
CA VAL A 53 9.16 18.70 -7.62
C VAL A 53 8.65 17.30 -7.28
N MET A 54 9.23 16.65 -6.27
CA MET A 54 8.79 15.34 -5.78
C MET A 54 7.48 15.41 -5.00
N GLY A 55 7.09 16.58 -4.51
CA GLY A 55 5.89 16.76 -3.69
C GLY A 55 6.10 16.33 -2.24
N TYR A 56 7.23 16.71 -1.62
CA TYR A 56 7.51 16.47 -0.22
C TYR A 56 7.49 17.78 0.57
N ASP A 57 6.59 17.87 1.53
CA ASP A 57 6.52 18.97 2.50
C ASP A 57 7.52 18.71 3.66
N GLN A 58 8.67 19.37 3.60
CA GLN A 58 9.72 19.22 4.61
C GLN A 58 9.30 19.73 5.99
N ALA A 59 8.45 20.76 6.07
CA ALA A 59 8.03 21.36 7.33
C ALA A 59 7.12 20.42 8.12
N ASN A 60 6.19 19.76 7.43
CA ASN A 60 5.25 18.82 8.00
C ASN A 60 5.73 17.36 7.91
N LYS A 61 6.85 17.11 7.24
CA LYS A 61 7.40 15.77 6.95
C LYS A 61 6.39 14.84 6.29
N LYS A 62 5.68 15.36 5.27
CA LYS A 62 4.61 14.65 4.57
C LYS A 62 4.83 14.63 3.07
N VAL A 63 4.52 13.50 2.46
CA VAL A 63 4.39 13.38 1.01
C VAL A 63 2.99 13.87 0.61
N LEU A 64 2.94 14.72 -0.40
CA LEU A 64 1.69 15.29 -0.89
C LEU A 64 0.97 14.28 -1.81
N ALA A 65 -0.32 14.09 -1.61
CA ALA A 65 -1.14 13.13 -2.36
C ALA A 65 -1.08 13.31 -3.89
N HIS A 66 -0.90 14.55 -4.34
CA HIS A 66 -0.76 14.89 -5.77
C HIS A 66 0.70 15.11 -6.21
N GLY A 67 1.64 14.83 -5.31
CA GLY A 67 3.08 14.91 -5.59
C GLY A 67 3.54 13.80 -6.54
N ARG A 68 4.64 14.08 -7.24
CA ARG A 68 5.21 13.11 -8.18
C ARG A 68 5.64 11.82 -7.48
N MET A 69 6.15 11.91 -6.26
CA MET A 69 6.61 10.75 -5.49
C MET A 69 5.47 9.78 -5.16
N ALA A 70 4.25 10.27 -4.91
CA ALA A 70 3.08 9.43 -4.64
C ALA A 70 2.46 8.79 -5.90
N ALA A 71 2.76 9.34 -7.10
CA ALA A 71 2.03 8.98 -8.32
C ALA A 71 2.91 8.46 -9.46
N SER A 72 4.24 8.51 -9.34
CA SER A 72 5.16 8.19 -10.44
C SER A 72 6.04 6.97 -10.13
N PRO A 73 6.25 6.08 -11.10
CA PRO A 73 7.20 4.97 -10.94
C PRO A 73 8.65 5.48 -10.91
N MET A 74 9.54 4.68 -10.32
CA MET A 74 10.95 5.03 -10.10
C MET A 74 11.70 5.57 -11.34
N PRO A 75 11.50 5.03 -12.57
CA PRO A 75 12.16 5.60 -13.77
C PRO A 75 11.75 7.05 -14.06
N GLN A 76 10.51 7.44 -13.74
CA GLN A 76 10.08 8.82 -13.89
C GLN A 76 10.69 9.74 -12.82
N LEU A 77 10.78 9.27 -11.58
CA LEU A 77 11.44 10.00 -10.49
C LEU A 77 12.93 10.20 -10.79
N TYR A 78 13.59 9.20 -11.38
CA TYR A 78 14.97 9.30 -11.85
C TYR A 78 15.12 10.40 -12.90
N GLN A 79 14.26 10.44 -13.91
CA GLN A 79 14.29 11.48 -14.94
C GLN A 79 13.99 12.87 -14.36
N LEU A 80 13.00 13.00 -13.48
CA LEU A 80 12.71 14.25 -12.77
C LEU A 80 13.92 14.77 -11.98
N THR A 81 14.68 13.89 -11.37
CA THR A 81 15.90 14.25 -10.65
C THR A 81 16.95 14.83 -11.59
N ILE A 82 17.13 14.26 -12.79
CA ILE A 82 18.01 14.84 -13.82
C ILE A 82 17.54 16.24 -14.21
N ASP A 83 16.23 16.42 -14.44
CA ASP A 83 15.66 17.69 -14.85
C ASP A 83 15.84 18.76 -13.75
N VAL A 84 15.70 18.38 -12.47
CA VAL A 84 15.99 19.26 -11.33
C VAL A 84 17.47 19.68 -11.33
N MET A 85 18.41 18.74 -11.48
CA MET A 85 19.84 19.06 -11.53
C MET A 85 20.16 20.06 -12.66
N GLN A 86 19.55 19.89 -13.84
CA GLN A 86 19.72 20.84 -14.95
C GLN A 86 19.13 22.22 -14.61
N SER A 87 17.97 22.28 -13.98
CA SER A 87 17.35 23.54 -13.55
C SER A 87 18.21 24.33 -12.56
N GLN A 88 19.05 23.61 -11.79
CA GLN A 88 20.01 24.20 -10.86
C GLN A 88 21.36 24.54 -11.50
N GLY A 89 21.45 24.50 -12.83
CA GLY A 89 22.57 25.02 -13.58
C GLY A 89 23.62 24.02 -14.05
N LEU A 90 23.43 22.72 -13.82
CA LEU A 90 24.33 21.72 -14.37
C LEU A 90 24.07 21.48 -15.85
N SER A 91 25.11 21.12 -16.61
CA SER A 91 24.95 20.66 -17.98
C SER A 91 24.17 19.34 -18.05
N ALA A 92 23.59 19.02 -19.21
CA ALA A 92 22.86 17.75 -19.38
C ALA A 92 23.74 16.51 -19.14
N SER A 93 25.04 16.57 -19.45
CA SER A 93 25.97 15.48 -19.17
C SER A 93 26.28 15.35 -17.68
N ASP A 94 26.58 16.50 -17.01
CA ASP A 94 26.94 16.49 -15.60
C ASP A 94 25.76 16.11 -14.71
N SER A 95 24.53 16.53 -15.10
CA SER A 95 23.31 16.15 -14.41
C SER A 95 23.07 14.63 -14.44
N ARG A 96 23.21 14.01 -15.62
CA ARG A 96 23.10 12.55 -15.75
C ARG A 96 24.15 11.82 -14.93
N GLN A 97 25.42 12.28 -15.02
CA GLN A 97 26.50 11.66 -14.26
C GLN A 97 26.32 11.82 -12.76
N ALA A 98 25.84 12.99 -12.29
CA ALA A 98 25.56 13.21 -10.87
C ALA A 98 24.43 12.32 -10.37
N VAL A 99 23.33 12.20 -11.15
CA VAL A 99 22.24 11.31 -10.77
C VAL A 99 22.66 9.84 -10.83
N GLU A 100 23.38 9.40 -11.84
CA GLU A 100 23.90 8.04 -11.93
C GLU A 100 24.76 7.67 -10.69
N ASN A 101 25.59 8.59 -10.23
CA ASN A 101 26.48 8.38 -9.09
C ASN A 101 25.81 8.56 -7.73
N GLY A 102 24.77 9.40 -7.64
CA GLY A 102 24.08 9.73 -6.39
C GLY A 102 22.75 9.03 -6.19
N TRP A 103 22.22 8.37 -7.24
CA TRP A 103 20.93 7.70 -7.15
C TRP A 103 20.95 6.54 -6.16
N CYS A 104 19.98 6.55 -5.30
CA CYS A 104 19.73 5.46 -4.36
C CYS A 104 18.23 5.14 -4.36
N ILE A 105 17.88 3.92 -4.06
CA ILE A 105 16.49 3.49 -3.81
C ILE A 105 16.28 3.36 -2.31
N PRO A 106 15.06 3.64 -1.79
CA PRO A 106 14.75 3.39 -0.38
C PRO A 106 15.00 1.91 -0.03
N ASP A 107 15.59 1.66 1.11
CA ASP A 107 15.69 0.30 1.63
C ASP A 107 14.31 -0.14 2.14
N PRO A 108 13.64 -1.11 1.49
CA PRO A 108 12.29 -1.53 1.83
C PRO A 108 12.19 -2.28 3.18
N VAL A 109 13.33 -2.62 3.77
CA VAL A 109 13.39 -3.32 5.06
C VAL A 109 13.65 -2.33 6.19
N THR A 110 14.71 -1.53 6.07
CA THR A 110 15.15 -0.61 7.16
C THR A 110 14.21 0.57 7.35
N LEU A 111 13.58 1.04 6.26
CA LEU A 111 12.71 2.23 6.29
C LEU A 111 11.23 1.90 6.43
N ALA A 112 10.83 0.66 6.16
CA ALA A 112 9.44 0.26 6.30
C ALA A 112 9.00 0.25 7.76
N LYS A 113 8.01 1.06 8.08
CA LYS A 113 7.36 1.09 9.39
C LYS A 113 5.91 0.64 9.24
N PRO A 114 5.54 -0.52 9.81
CA PRO A 114 4.17 -0.99 9.73
C PRO A 114 3.25 -0.16 10.65
N PHE A 115 2.00 0.05 10.22
CA PHE A 115 0.99 0.73 11.04
C PHE A 115 0.48 -0.12 12.21
N THR A 116 0.68 -1.43 12.15
CA THR A 116 0.31 -2.38 13.20
C THR A 116 1.24 -3.60 13.15
N ASP A 117 1.09 -4.52 14.08
CA ASP A 117 1.68 -5.85 13.96
C ASP A 117 0.99 -6.61 12.79
N ILE A 118 1.55 -6.46 11.58
CA ILE A 118 0.99 -7.06 10.36
C ILE A 118 0.95 -8.59 10.47
N ARG A 119 1.97 -9.20 11.10
CA ARG A 119 1.99 -10.65 11.28
C ARG A 119 0.84 -11.12 12.15
N ALA A 120 0.58 -10.45 13.27
CA ALA A 120 -0.57 -10.78 14.13
C ALA A 120 -1.90 -10.58 13.41
N LEU A 121 -2.06 -9.47 12.66
CA LEU A 121 -3.25 -9.19 11.85
C LEU A 121 -3.48 -10.29 10.81
N PHE A 122 -2.45 -10.63 10.03
CA PHE A 122 -2.57 -11.62 8.96
C PHE A 122 -2.82 -13.03 9.52
N SER A 123 -2.18 -13.39 10.63
CA SER A 123 -2.46 -14.64 11.34
C SER A 123 -3.93 -14.74 11.80
N ALA A 124 -4.47 -13.63 12.34
CA ALA A 124 -5.87 -13.60 12.78
C ALA A 124 -6.87 -13.75 11.61
N LEU A 125 -6.59 -13.10 10.47
CA LEU A 125 -7.39 -13.24 9.25
C LEU A 125 -7.29 -14.66 8.66
N HIS A 126 -6.08 -15.23 8.63
CA HIS A 126 -5.82 -16.57 8.12
C HIS A 126 -6.57 -17.64 8.94
N LYS A 127 -6.59 -17.54 10.27
CA LYS A 127 -7.38 -18.42 11.15
C LYS A 127 -8.87 -18.41 10.86
N GLN A 128 -9.38 -17.33 10.28
CA GLN A 128 -10.77 -17.20 9.82
C GLN A 128 -10.98 -17.67 8.38
N ASN A 129 -9.99 -18.34 7.77
CA ASN A 129 -9.98 -18.77 6.38
C ASN A 129 -10.16 -17.61 5.36
N ILE A 130 -9.67 -16.42 5.70
CA ILE A 130 -9.63 -15.27 4.79
C ILE A 130 -8.29 -15.31 4.06
N LYS A 131 -8.34 -15.39 2.72
CA LYS A 131 -7.12 -15.30 1.90
C LYS A 131 -6.64 -13.87 1.81
N ILE A 132 -5.32 -13.69 1.79
CA ILE A 132 -4.69 -12.37 1.75
C ILE A 132 -3.99 -12.20 0.41
N GLY A 133 -4.24 -11.09 -0.27
CA GLY A 133 -3.56 -10.65 -1.48
C GLY A 133 -2.93 -9.28 -1.29
N ILE A 134 -1.90 -9.00 -2.09
CA ILE A 134 -1.28 -7.67 -2.17
C ILE A 134 -1.38 -7.18 -3.62
N ALA A 135 -1.85 -5.93 -3.79
CA ALA A 135 -1.84 -5.20 -5.05
C ALA A 135 -1.08 -3.90 -4.85
N THR A 136 0.12 -3.77 -5.40
CA THR A 136 0.99 -2.62 -5.16
C THR A 136 1.51 -1.98 -6.45
N SER A 137 1.72 -0.66 -6.41
CA SER A 137 2.42 0.08 -7.47
C SER A 137 3.94 0.01 -7.34
N ASP A 138 4.45 -0.69 -6.33
CA ASP A 138 5.87 -0.97 -6.17
C ASP A 138 6.28 -2.24 -6.94
N ASP A 139 7.59 -2.38 -7.20
CA ASP A 139 8.16 -3.53 -7.88
C ASP A 139 8.15 -4.78 -6.97
N ARG A 140 8.26 -5.95 -7.59
CA ARG A 140 8.20 -7.24 -6.90
C ARG A 140 9.34 -7.44 -5.92
N ALA A 141 10.57 -7.09 -6.29
CA ALA A 141 11.74 -7.33 -5.46
C ALA A 141 11.68 -6.61 -4.10
N PRO A 142 11.41 -5.29 -4.01
CA PRO A 142 11.27 -4.60 -2.72
C PRO A 142 10.03 -5.07 -1.95
N THR A 143 8.93 -5.43 -2.63
CA THR A 143 7.73 -5.98 -1.98
C THR A 143 8.02 -7.33 -1.33
N GLN A 144 8.72 -8.22 -2.01
CA GLN A 144 9.13 -9.52 -1.49
C GLN A 144 10.08 -9.38 -0.29
N ALA A 145 11.07 -8.46 -0.37
CA ALA A 145 11.98 -8.20 0.74
C ALA A 145 11.25 -7.72 2.00
N MET A 146 10.23 -6.86 1.86
CA MET A 146 9.37 -6.43 2.97
C MET A 146 8.58 -7.61 3.56
N ILE A 147 7.97 -8.45 2.71
CA ILE A 147 7.20 -9.63 3.13
C ILE A 147 8.06 -10.58 3.97
N GLU A 148 9.28 -10.83 3.54
CA GLU A 148 10.25 -11.67 4.25
C GLU A 148 10.69 -11.04 5.58
N ALA A 149 10.99 -9.73 5.57
CA ALA A 149 11.42 -9.01 6.77
C ALA A 149 10.34 -8.97 7.87
N PHE A 150 9.06 -8.93 7.48
CA PHE A 150 7.93 -8.96 8.42
C PHE A 150 7.46 -10.38 8.76
N ASP A 151 8.10 -11.40 8.19
CA ASP A 151 7.77 -12.82 8.41
C ASP A 151 6.28 -13.11 8.17
N ILE A 152 5.76 -12.65 7.01
CA ILE A 152 4.34 -12.74 6.63
C ILE A 152 4.10 -13.55 5.35
N GLU A 153 5.13 -14.13 4.74
CA GLU A 153 5.04 -14.85 3.46
C GLU A 153 4.01 -15.97 3.49
N GLU A 154 3.97 -16.74 4.59
CA GLU A 154 3.05 -17.87 4.76
C GLU A 154 1.56 -17.50 4.69
N PHE A 155 1.20 -16.24 4.96
CA PHE A 155 -0.18 -15.76 4.94
C PHE A 155 -0.63 -15.24 3.58
N ILE A 156 0.33 -14.90 2.69
CA ILE A 156 0.03 -14.23 1.42
C ILE A 156 -0.26 -15.27 0.34
N ALA A 157 -1.51 -15.33 -0.10
CA ALA A 157 -1.93 -16.27 -1.14
C ALA A 157 -1.40 -15.87 -2.53
N THR A 158 -1.29 -14.58 -2.83
CA THR A 158 -0.75 -14.04 -4.09
C THR A 158 -0.50 -12.55 -3.98
N MET A 159 0.40 -12.04 -4.82
CA MET A 159 0.61 -10.60 -5.02
C MET A 159 0.70 -10.23 -6.49
N VAL A 160 0.36 -8.98 -6.79
CA VAL A 160 0.54 -8.32 -8.09
C VAL A 160 1.28 -7.00 -7.86
N CYS A 161 2.39 -6.83 -8.56
CA CYS A 161 3.33 -5.72 -8.46
C CYS A 161 3.39 -4.94 -9.78
N ALA A 162 4.02 -3.75 -9.76
CA ALA A 162 4.10 -2.86 -10.92
C ALA A 162 4.81 -3.50 -12.12
N ASP A 163 5.82 -4.31 -11.87
CA ASP A 163 6.66 -4.97 -12.87
C ASP A 163 6.12 -6.33 -13.37
N ASP A 164 4.92 -6.75 -12.94
CA ASP A 164 4.29 -8.02 -13.38
C ASP A 164 3.71 -7.96 -14.81
N GLY A 165 3.77 -6.82 -15.49
CA GLY A 165 3.21 -6.65 -16.84
C GLY A 165 1.68 -6.59 -16.87
N ILE A 166 1.04 -6.32 -15.74
CA ILE A 166 -0.40 -6.17 -15.57
C ILE A 166 -0.73 -4.67 -15.56
N PRO A 167 -1.84 -4.22 -16.20
CA PRO A 167 -2.23 -2.82 -16.17
C PRO A 167 -2.27 -2.25 -14.75
N ALA A 168 -1.63 -1.08 -14.57
CA ALA A 168 -1.50 -0.43 -13.29
C ALA A 168 -2.83 0.16 -12.80
N LYS A 169 -2.94 0.40 -11.48
CA LYS A 169 -4.01 1.19 -10.85
C LYS A 169 -4.23 2.51 -11.61
N PRO A 170 -5.44 2.96 -11.91
CA PRO A 170 -6.71 2.48 -11.40
C PRO A 170 -7.39 1.40 -12.26
N ALA A 171 -6.70 0.74 -13.21
CA ALA A 171 -7.27 -0.35 -13.97
C ALA A 171 -7.64 -1.54 -13.04
N PRO A 172 -8.72 -2.30 -13.32
CA PRO A 172 -9.19 -3.38 -12.44
C PRO A 172 -8.30 -4.62 -12.43
N ASP A 173 -7.29 -4.64 -13.27
CA ASP A 173 -6.56 -5.84 -13.69
C ASP A 173 -5.79 -6.50 -12.55
N MET A 174 -5.19 -5.72 -11.64
CA MET A 174 -4.50 -6.28 -10.47
C MET A 174 -5.48 -7.04 -9.56
N VAL A 175 -6.63 -6.44 -9.22
CA VAL A 175 -7.66 -7.09 -8.39
C VAL A 175 -8.23 -8.30 -9.09
N THR A 176 -8.57 -8.21 -10.38
CA THR A 176 -9.12 -9.33 -11.14
C THR A 176 -8.15 -10.49 -11.25
N THR A 177 -6.85 -10.21 -11.46
CA THR A 177 -5.79 -11.21 -11.50
C THR A 177 -5.64 -11.92 -10.15
N ILE A 178 -5.63 -11.18 -9.05
CA ILE A 178 -5.58 -11.74 -7.69
C ILE A 178 -6.80 -12.62 -7.43
N CYS A 179 -8.00 -12.16 -7.78
CA CYS A 179 -9.24 -12.93 -7.66
C CYS A 179 -9.19 -14.25 -8.44
N GLN A 180 -8.69 -14.21 -9.68
CA GLN A 180 -8.50 -15.40 -10.52
C GLN A 180 -7.52 -16.40 -9.89
N ARG A 181 -6.34 -15.92 -9.44
CA ARG A 181 -5.32 -16.77 -8.79
C ARG A 181 -5.85 -17.42 -7.50
N MET A 182 -6.69 -16.70 -6.76
CA MET A 182 -7.33 -17.22 -5.53
C MET A 182 -8.55 -18.08 -5.80
N ASN A 183 -9.11 -18.07 -7.01
CA ASN A 183 -10.40 -18.69 -7.37
C ASN A 183 -11.55 -18.14 -6.50
N ILE A 184 -11.63 -16.83 -6.35
CA ILE A 184 -12.65 -16.10 -5.58
C ILE A 184 -13.24 -15.00 -6.44
N GLY A 185 -14.58 -14.92 -6.50
CA GLY A 185 -15.25 -13.83 -7.24
C GLY A 185 -15.07 -12.48 -6.55
N PRO A 186 -14.86 -11.38 -7.31
CA PRO A 186 -14.59 -10.04 -6.74
C PRO A 186 -15.63 -9.59 -5.72
N ALA A 187 -16.92 -9.91 -5.91
CA ALA A 187 -18.00 -9.57 -4.98
C ALA A 187 -17.85 -10.16 -3.56
N LYS A 188 -16.91 -11.10 -3.36
CA LYS A 188 -16.56 -11.69 -2.06
C LYS A 188 -15.23 -11.20 -1.51
N VAL A 189 -14.66 -10.19 -2.15
CA VAL A 189 -13.34 -9.63 -1.81
C VAL A 189 -13.52 -8.24 -1.22
N MET A 190 -12.78 -7.96 -0.14
CA MET A 190 -12.56 -6.63 0.40
C MET A 190 -11.26 -6.09 -0.20
N VAL A 191 -11.25 -4.86 -0.67
CA VAL A 191 -10.04 -4.18 -1.12
C VAL A 191 -9.78 -2.98 -0.22
N ILE A 192 -8.55 -2.83 0.23
CA ILE A 192 -8.14 -1.79 1.17
C ILE A 192 -6.98 -1.01 0.56
N GLY A 193 -7.10 0.31 0.53
CA GLY A 193 -6.07 1.20 0.00
C GLY A 193 -6.23 2.63 0.50
N ASP A 194 -5.19 3.43 0.37
CA ASP A 194 -5.12 4.81 0.82
C ASP A 194 -5.28 5.83 -0.30
N THR A 195 -5.26 5.40 -1.57
CA THR A 195 -5.38 6.30 -2.71
C THR A 195 -6.69 6.15 -3.47
N THR A 196 -7.08 7.21 -4.18
CA THR A 196 -8.23 7.15 -5.11
C THR A 196 -8.00 6.14 -6.23
N SER A 197 -6.75 5.84 -6.58
CA SER A 197 -6.40 4.84 -7.59
C SER A 197 -6.72 3.42 -7.12
N ASP A 198 -6.46 3.11 -5.85
CA ASP A 198 -6.82 1.82 -5.23
C ASP A 198 -8.32 1.60 -5.23
N LEU A 199 -9.04 2.62 -4.76
CA LEU A 199 -10.50 2.51 -4.62
C LEU A 199 -11.20 2.44 -5.98
N LYS A 200 -10.72 3.19 -6.99
CA LYS A 200 -11.21 3.10 -8.37
C LYS A 200 -10.93 1.72 -8.98
N MET A 201 -9.73 1.18 -8.79
CA MET A 201 -9.36 -0.18 -9.20
C MET A 201 -10.33 -1.21 -8.60
N ALA A 202 -10.57 -1.11 -7.28
CA ALA A 202 -11.47 -1.99 -6.55
C ALA A 202 -12.92 -1.92 -7.08
N ARG A 203 -13.44 -0.70 -7.29
CA ARG A 203 -14.78 -0.47 -7.88
C ARG A 203 -14.89 -1.02 -9.29
N ALA A 204 -13.92 -0.76 -10.14
CA ALA A 204 -13.90 -1.23 -11.51
C ALA A 204 -13.83 -2.77 -11.60
N ALA A 205 -13.17 -3.43 -10.64
CA ALA A 205 -13.11 -4.88 -10.53
C ALA A 205 -14.39 -5.50 -9.95
N GLY A 206 -15.30 -4.72 -9.39
CA GLY A 206 -16.52 -5.22 -8.73
C GLY A 206 -16.26 -5.82 -7.35
N ALA A 207 -15.29 -5.28 -6.59
CA ALA A 207 -15.03 -5.68 -5.22
C ALA A 207 -16.29 -5.53 -4.35
N GLY A 208 -16.53 -6.50 -3.46
CA GLY A 208 -17.73 -6.54 -2.62
C GLY A 208 -17.70 -5.51 -1.50
N LEU A 209 -16.52 -5.09 -1.04
CA LEU A 209 -16.35 -3.98 -0.10
C LEU A 209 -15.06 -3.22 -0.44
N VAL A 210 -15.16 -1.91 -0.51
CA VAL A 210 -14.05 -1.00 -0.79
C VAL A 210 -13.78 -0.14 0.43
N VAL A 211 -12.61 -0.31 1.03
CA VAL A 211 -12.21 0.34 2.27
C VAL A 211 -11.10 1.34 1.98
N GLY A 212 -11.31 2.60 2.35
CA GLY A 212 -10.29 3.63 2.35
C GLY A 212 -9.61 3.72 3.71
N VAL A 213 -8.29 3.85 3.76
CA VAL A 213 -7.53 4.15 4.98
C VAL A 213 -6.97 5.57 4.94
N LEU A 214 -6.95 6.23 6.10
CA LEU A 214 -6.43 7.59 6.26
C LEU A 214 -4.95 7.62 6.69
N SER A 215 -4.33 6.46 6.79
CA SER A 215 -2.93 6.30 7.17
C SER A 215 -1.94 6.69 6.07
N GLY A 216 -2.39 6.81 4.82
CA GLY A 216 -1.54 7.14 3.68
C GLY A 216 -1.68 8.58 3.21
N VAL A 217 -1.54 8.77 1.89
CA VAL A 217 -1.41 10.11 1.29
C VAL A 217 -2.73 10.85 1.06
N SER A 218 -3.86 10.15 0.94
CA SER A 218 -5.15 10.78 0.66
C SER A 218 -5.91 11.15 1.94
N ASN A 219 -6.73 12.19 1.85
CA ASN A 219 -7.62 12.59 2.93
C ASN A 219 -9.05 12.04 2.72
N VAL A 220 -9.93 12.24 3.71
CA VAL A 220 -11.31 11.73 3.68
C VAL A 220 -12.10 12.24 2.48
N HIS A 221 -11.88 13.48 2.04
CA HIS A 221 -12.61 14.08 0.91
C HIS A 221 -12.23 13.42 -0.43
N ASP A 222 -10.99 12.97 -0.54
CA ASP A 222 -10.51 12.24 -1.73
C ASP A 222 -11.14 10.85 -1.80
N LEU A 223 -11.25 10.15 -0.69
CA LEU A 223 -11.63 8.74 -0.63
C LEU A 223 -13.15 8.52 -0.58
N ILE A 224 -13.91 9.43 0.03
CA ILE A 224 -15.34 9.22 0.34
C ILE A 224 -16.20 8.92 -0.88
N GLN A 225 -15.79 9.38 -2.07
CA GLN A 225 -16.53 9.16 -3.31
C GLN A 225 -16.44 7.71 -3.81
N TYR A 226 -15.43 6.97 -3.36
CA TYR A 226 -15.09 5.63 -3.87
C TYR A 226 -15.12 4.55 -2.78
N ALA A 227 -15.01 4.94 -1.51
CA ALA A 227 -15.05 4.01 -0.38
C ALA A 227 -16.50 3.67 0.03
N ASP A 228 -16.74 2.44 0.48
CA ASP A 228 -17.92 2.06 1.26
C ASP A 228 -17.73 2.38 2.73
N VAL A 229 -16.48 2.24 3.20
CA VAL A 229 -16.05 2.49 4.56
C VAL A 229 -14.71 3.21 4.54
N ILE A 230 -14.54 4.17 5.45
CA ILE A 230 -13.24 4.80 5.72
C ILE A 230 -12.86 4.48 7.17
N ILE A 231 -11.62 4.07 7.37
CA ILE A 231 -11.02 3.77 8.68
C ILE A 231 -9.71 4.54 8.83
N ASP A 232 -9.22 4.70 10.04
CA ASP A 232 -7.99 5.45 10.27
C ASP A 232 -6.76 4.69 9.74
N SER A 233 -6.66 3.40 10.01
CA SER A 233 -5.61 2.53 9.50
C SER A 233 -6.05 1.06 9.48
N VAL A 234 -5.20 0.17 8.97
CA VAL A 234 -5.44 -1.29 9.01
C VAL A 234 -5.47 -1.87 10.42
N GLU A 235 -5.05 -1.12 11.45
CA GLU A 235 -5.20 -1.50 12.86
C GLU A 235 -6.66 -1.71 13.24
N ASP A 236 -7.58 -0.95 12.67
CA ASP A 236 -9.03 -1.07 12.90
C ASP A 236 -9.61 -2.43 12.46
N LEU A 237 -8.88 -3.17 11.61
CA LEU A 237 -9.27 -4.52 11.21
C LEU A 237 -9.11 -5.56 12.32
N GLN A 238 -8.39 -5.27 13.39
CA GLN A 238 -8.32 -6.15 14.56
C GLN A 238 -9.72 -6.37 15.13
N SER A 239 -10.55 -5.33 15.16
CA SER A 239 -11.94 -5.43 15.62
C SER A 239 -12.84 -6.25 14.68
N TYR A 240 -12.52 -6.27 13.38
CA TYR A 240 -13.19 -7.09 12.37
C TYR A 240 -12.88 -8.58 12.58
N SER A 241 -11.64 -8.93 12.83
CA SER A 241 -11.21 -10.30 13.07
C SER A 241 -11.83 -10.89 14.34
N VAL A 242 -11.81 -10.16 15.45
CA VAL A 242 -12.41 -10.59 16.74
C VAL A 242 -13.93 -10.78 16.63
N SER A 243 -14.64 -9.92 15.90
CA SER A 243 -16.10 -10.05 15.74
C SER A 243 -16.54 -11.33 15.03
N ARG A 244 -15.72 -11.86 14.10
CA ARG A 244 -16.01 -13.14 13.43
C ARG A 244 -15.79 -14.34 14.33
N GLU A 245 -14.77 -14.33 15.18
CA GLU A 245 -14.53 -15.40 16.15
C GLU A 245 -15.69 -15.53 17.15
N ALA A 246 -16.20 -14.43 17.68
CA ALA A 246 -17.33 -14.40 18.59
C ALA A 246 -18.62 -14.99 17.97
N ASN A 247 -18.87 -14.73 16.68
CA ASN A 247 -20.02 -15.27 15.95
C ASN A 247 -19.85 -16.76 15.55
N GLY A 248 -18.61 -17.26 15.49
CA GLY A 248 -18.32 -18.68 15.21
C GLY A 248 -18.60 -19.61 16.37
N LEU A 249 -18.55 -19.12 17.61
CA LEU A 249 -18.79 -19.90 18.83
C LEU A 249 -20.27 -20.10 19.18
N HIS A 250 -21.19 -19.33 18.57
CA HIS A 250 -22.63 -19.45 18.84
C HIS A 250 -23.38 -20.47 17.99
N ASN A 251 -22.72 -21.20 17.10
CA ASN A 251 -23.36 -22.26 16.29
C ASN A 251 -23.05 -23.69 16.75
N LEU A 252 -22.65 -23.88 17.99
CA LEU A 252 -22.66 -25.21 18.60
C LEU A 252 -24.02 -25.45 19.25
N ASN A 253 -24.82 -26.20 18.56
CA ASN A 253 -26.16 -26.69 18.77
C ASN A 253 -26.45 -27.20 20.19
N PRO A 254 -27.45 -26.72 20.95
CA PRO A 254 -28.00 -27.38 22.07
C PRO A 254 -29.25 -28.16 21.59
N GLY A 255 -29.03 -29.35 21.06
CA GLY A 255 -30.12 -30.20 20.59
C GLY A 255 -29.82 -31.68 20.79
N LEU A 256 -29.77 -32.13 22.03
CA LEU A 256 -30.00 -33.52 22.40
C LEU A 256 -31.08 -33.56 23.47
N ASN A 257 -32.32 -33.59 23.00
CA ASN A 257 -33.42 -34.10 23.76
C ASN A 257 -33.18 -35.60 24.00
N LEU A 258 -33.03 -35.96 25.25
CA LEU A 258 -33.26 -37.31 25.75
C LEU A 258 -34.60 -37.29 26.49
N ASP A 259 -35.67 -37.52 25.73
CA ASP A 259 -36.91 -38.06 26.25
C ASP A 259 -36.98 -39.48 25.73
N THR A 260 -36.96 -40.45 26.60
CA THR A 260 -37.91 -41.58 26.65
C THR A 260 -37.51 -42.60 27.69
N ALA A 261 -38.50 -42.93 28.49
CA ALA A 261 -38.83 -44.07 29.33
C ALA A 261 -38.34 -44.04 30.77
#